data_ff3d15a1c19523fa26f9f94bd3c500c3
#
_entry.id   ff3d15a1c19523fa26f9f94bd3c500c3
#
_cell.length_a   1.000
_cell.length_b   1.000
_cell.length_c   1.000
_cell.angle_alpha   90.00
_cell.angle_beta   90.00
_cell.angle_gamma   90.00
#
_symmetry.space_group_name_H-M   'P 1'
#
loop_
_entity.id
_entity.type
_entity.pdbx_description
1 polymer ?
#
loop_
_entity_poly.entity_id
_entity_poly.type
_entity_poly.pdbx_seq_one_letter_code
_entity_poly.pdbx_strand_id
1 'polypeptide(L)' 'MTDKVNLILALTQVENIAKLMEGNMYEGFMSSHLLPLKYEFERQLSLLNGKETD' A
#
# COMPACT_ATOMS: atom_id res chain seq x y z
N MET A 1 11.63 12.60 -7.40
CA MET A 1 11.18 12.03 -6.12
C MET A 1 11.87 10.72 -5.84
N THR A 2 12.11 10.43 -4.58
CA THR A 2 12.76 9.17 -4.21
C THR A 2 11.76 8.02 -4.27
N ASP A 3 12.27 6.80 -4.41
CA ASP A 3 11.45 5.61 -4.38
C ASP A 3 10.65 5.51 -3.08
N LYS A 4 11.26 5.90 -1.96
CA LYS A 4 10.60 5.87 -0.67
C LYS A 4 9.37 6.77 -0.66
N VAL A 5 9.49 8.00 -1.16
CA VAL A 5 8.37 8.93 -1.22
C VAL A 5 7.27 8.38 -2.12
N ASN A 6 7.64 7.83 -3.27
CA ASN A 6 6.66 7.25 -4.19
C ASN A 6 5.93 6.07 -3.57
N LEU A 7 6.64 5.23 -2.80
CA LEU A 7 6.03 4.10 -2.12
C LEU A 7 5.05 4.56 -1.04
N ILE A 8 5.41 5.58 -0.28
CA ILE A 8 4.52 6.14 0.76
C ILE A 8 3.25 6.69 0.12
N LEU A 9 3.39 7.44 -0.97
CA LEU A 9 2.25 7.99 -1.68
C LEU A 9 1.37 6.89 -2.27
N ALA A 10 2.00 5.87 -2.87
CA ALA A 10 1.26 4.75 -3.44
C ALA A 10 0.49 3.99 -2.37
N LEU A 11 1.13 3.72 -1.23
CA LEU A 11 0.48 3.05 -0.11
C LEU A 11 -0.72 3.86 0.39
N THR A 12 -0.56 5.17 0.51
CA THR A 12 -1.63 6.06 0.92
C THR A 12 -2.83 5.94 -0.02
N GLN A 13 -2.58 5.88 -1.34
CA GLN A 13 -3.66 5.74 -2.31
C GLN A 13 -4.36 4.39 -2.19
N VAL A 14 -3.60 3.31 -1.99
CA VAL A 14 -4.18 1.99 -1.78
C VAL A 14 -5.09 1.99 -0.55
N GLU A 15 -4.64 2.59 0.55
CA GLU A 15 -5.42 2.68 1.77
C GLU A 15 -6.68 3.51 1.57
N ASN A 16 -6.58 4.60 0.82
CA ASN A 16 -7.75 5.43 0.51
C ASN A 16 -8.77 4.68 -0.32
N ILE A 17 -8.31 3.93 -1.33
CA ILE A 17 -9.21 3.12 -2.16
C ILE A 17 -9.90 2.07 -1.31
N ALA A 18 -9.17 1.38 -0.45
CA ALA A 18 -9.75 0.36 0.42
C ALA A 18 -10.84 0.96 1.31
N LYS A 19 -10.58 2.14 1.86
CA LYS A 19 -11.53 2.84 2.73
C LYS A 19 -12.79 3.24 1.97
N LEU A 20 -12.64 3.73 0.74
CA LEU A 20 -13.77 4.12 -0.09
C LEU A 20 -14.63 2.92 -0.50
N MET A 21 -14.02 1.72 -0.55
CA MET A 21 -14.74 0.51 -0.93
C MET A 21 -15.45 -0.15 0.23
N GLU A 22 -15.25 0.31 1.47
CA GLU A 22 -15.95 -0.25 2.63
C GLU A 22 -17.46 -0.14 2.43
N GLY A 23 -18.17 -1.24 2.66
CA GLY A 23 -19.61 -1.29 2.49
C GLY A 23 -20.07 -1.43 1.05
N ASN A 24 -19.17 -1.40 0.08
CA ASN A 24 -19.51 -1.63 -1.32
C ASN A 24 -19.74 -3.12 -1.55
N MET A 25 -20.67 -3.45 -2.47
CA MET A 25 -20.97 -4.86 -2.75
C MET A 25 -19.75 -5.62 -3.32
N TYR A 26 -18.77 -4.91 -3.84
CA TYR A 26 -17.54 -5.51 -4.37
C TYR A 26 -16.37 -5.38 -3.41
N GLU A 27 -16.64 -5.10 -2.15
CA GLU A 27 -15.58 -4.90 -1.15
C GLU A 27 -14.64 -6.10 -1.07
N GLY A 28 -15.19 -7.32 -1.02
CA GLY A 28 -14.36 -8.53 -0.95
C GLY A 28 -13.46 -8.68 -2.17
N PHE A 29 -13.99 -8.43 -3.34
CA PHE A 29 -13.22 -8.48 -4.59
C PHE A 29 -12.09 -7.44 -4.57
N MET A 30 -12.43 -6.21 -4.20
CA MET A 30 -11.43 -5.14 -4.16
C MET A 30 -10.36 -5.43 -3.13
N SER A 31 -10.73 -5.89 -1.94
CA SER A 31 -9.77 -6.21 -0.89
C SER A 31 -8.80 -7.31 -1.33
N SER A 32 -9.29 -8.31 -2.05
CA SER A 32 -8.43 -9.41 -2.51
C SER A 32 -7.34 -8.93 -3.48
N HIS A 33 -7.54 -7.78 -4.11
CA HIS A 33 -6.55 -7.18 -5.00
C HIS A 33 -5.71 -6.12 -4.29
N LEU A 34 -6.32 -5.35 -3.39
CA LEU A 34 -5.63 -4.25 -2.72
C LEU A 34 -4.70 -4.73 -1.60
N LEU A 35 -5.09 -5.77 -0.85
CA LEU A 35 -4.26 -6.26 0.25
C LEU A 35 -2.88 -6.75 -0.19
N PRO A 36 -2.78 -7.54 -1.26
CA PRO A 36 -1.45 -7.93 -1.74
C PRO A 36 -0.58 -6.73 -2.13
N LEU A 37 -1.18 -5.72 -2.75
CA LEU A 37 -0.45 -4.50 -3.11
C LEU A 37 0.01 -3.75 -1.86
N LYS A 38 -0.86 -3.62 -0.87
CA LYS A 38 -0.52 -2.96 0.38
C LYS A 38 0.67 -3.63 1.05
N TYR A 39 0.63 -4.97 1.18
CA TYR A 39 1.70 -5.71 1.81
C TYR A 39 3.01 -5.60 1.03
N GLU A 40 2.93 -5.59 -0.30
CA GLU A 40 4.13 -5.44 -1.11
C GLU A 40 4.76 -4.06 -0.92
N PHE A 41 3.94 -3.00 -0.89
CA PHE A 41 4.46 -1.66 -0.64
C PHE A 41 5.10 -1.55 0.75
N GLU A 42 4.47 -2.16 1.76
CA GLU A 42 5.02 -2.16 3.11
C GLU A 42 6.34 -2.93 3.16
N ARG A 43 6.43 -4.04 2.44
CA ARG A 43 7.66 -4.82 2.36
C ARG A 43 8.79 -4.00 1.74
N GLN A 44 8.51 -3.31 0.64
CA GLN A 44 9.51 -2.50 -0.03
C GLN A 44 9.96 -1.32 0.84
N LEU A 45 9.01 -0.69 1.54
CA LEU A 45 9.35 0.38 2.48
C LEU A 45 10.24 -0.12 3.59
N SER A 46 9.96 -1.30 4.13
CA SER A 46 10.75 -1.89 5.18
C SER A 46 12.19 -2.14 4.70
N LEU A 47 12.34 -2.64 3.47
CA LEU A 47 13.67 -2.87 2.89
C LEU A 47 14.45 -1.56 2.72
N LEU A 48 13.77 -0.51 2.28
CA LEU A 48 14.43 0.80 2.12
C LEU A 48 14.82 1.39 3.47
N ASN A 49 13.94 1.26 4.47
CA ASN A 49 14.24 1.74 5.82
C ASN A 49 15.40 0.97 6.43
N GLY A 50 15.46 -0.33 6.19
CA GLY A 50 16.59 -1.13 6.65
C GLY A 50 17.90 -0.66 6.07
N LYS A 51 17.90 -0.32 4.79
CA LYS A 51 19.10 0.21 4.14
C LYS A 51 19.51 1.57 4.72
N GLU A 52 18.52 2.38 5.07
CA GLU A 52 18.80 3.71 5.62
C GLU A 52 19.38 3.64 7.03
N THR A 53 18.99 2.62 7.80
CA THR A 53 19.43 2.48 9.18
C THR A 53 20.80 1.80 9.27
N ASP A 54 21.19 1.10 8.26
CA ASP A 54 22.47 0.40 8.23
C ASP A 54 23.59 1.34 7.78
#